data_22113447b79cce072588432d2588af4a
#
_entry.id   22113447b79cce072588432d2588af4a
#
_cell.length_a   1.000
_cell.length_b   1.000
_cell.length_c   1.000
_cell.angle_alpha   90.00
_cell.angle_beta   90.00
_cell.angle_gamma   90.00
#
_symmetry.space_group_name_H-M   'P 1'
#
loop_
_entity.id
_entity.type
_entity.pdbx_description
1 polymer ?
#
loop_
_entity_poly.entity_id
_entity_poly.type
_entity_poly.pdbx_seq_one_letter_code
_entity_poly.pdbx_strand_id
1 'polypeptide(L)' 'MKLAIVGTGIAGMTAAHVLHRDHDLTIFEAGSHIGGHTNTVDVNLQGTTYAIDTGFIVFNDWTYPNFIRLLSQLGV' A
#
# COMPACT_ATOMS: atom_id res chain seq x y z
N MET A 1 -16.09 -4.78 -16.19
CA MET A 1 -15.02 -4.49 -17.16
C MET A 1 -13.73 -5.13 -16.66
N LYS A 2 -12.92 -5.63 -17.54
CA LYS A 2 -11.58 -6.13 -17.18
C LYS A 2 -10.58 -4.99 -17.22
N LEU A 3 -9.88 -4.76 -16.11
CA LEU A 3 -8.91 -3.68 -15.96
C LEU A 3 -7.57 -4.22 -15.51
N ALA A 4 -6.51 -3.63 -16.04
CA ALA A 4 -5.15 -3.89 -15.59
C ALA A 4 -4.65 -2.69 -14.76
N ILE A 5 -4.04 -2.99 -13.61
CA ILE A 5 -3.38 -1.99 -12.79
C ILE A 5 -1.89 -2.33 -12.80
N VAL A 6 -1.07 -1.36 -13.17
CA VAL A 6 0.38 -1.52 -13.23
C VAL A 6 1.01 -0.82 -12.04
N GLY A 7 1.63 -1.59 -11.17
CA GLY A 7 2.25 -1.09 -9.95
C GLY A 7 1.42 -1.30 -8.70
N THR A 8 2.07 -1.66 -7.61
CA THR A 8 1.45 -1.91 -6.31
C THR A 8 1.87 -0.90 -5.25
N GLY A 9 2.29 0.29 -5.67
CA GLY A 9 2.45 1.43 -4.76
C GLY A 9 1.10 1.98 -4.31
N ILE A 10 1.11 3.08 -3.58
CA ILE A 10 -0.11 3.66 -3.01
C ILE A 10 -1.17 3.99 -4.08
N ALA A 11 -0.76 4.47 -5.24
CA ALA A 11 -1.69 4.82 -6.30
C ALA A 11 -2.39 3.59 -6.89
N GLY A 12 -1.62 2.56 -7.22
CA GLY A 12 -2.17 1.31 -7.79
C GLY A 12 -3.06 0.57 -6.80
N MET A 13 -2.65 0.49 -5.55
CA MET A 13 -3.43 -0.19 -4.52
C MET A 13 -4.71 0.58 -4.15
N THR A 14 -4.65 1.92 -4.16
CA THR A 14 -5.86 2.74 -3.95
C THR A 14 -6.84 2.56 -5.10
N ALA A 15 -6.37 2.55 -6.33
CA ALA A 15 -7.21 2.27 -7.50
C ALA A 15 -7.87 0.89 -7.40
N ALA A 16 -7.10 -0.12 -7.00
CA ALA A 16 -7.63 -1.47 -6.80
C ALA A 16 -8.71 -1.50 -5.71
N HIS A 17 -8.48 -0.82 -4.60
CA HIS A 17 -9.45 -0.74 -3.52
C HIS A 17 -10.78 -0.13 -3.98
N VAL A 18 -10.72 0.92 -4.78
CA VAL A 18 -11.93 1.60 -5.28
C VAL A 18 -12.65 0.78 -6.35
N LEU A 19 -11.91 0.08 -7.22
CA LEU A 19 -12.46 -0.52 -8.43
C LEU A 19 -12.81 -2.01 -8.31
N HIS A 20 -12.27 -2.73 -7.32
CA HIS A 20 -12.36 -4.19 -7.28
C HIS A 20 -13.78 -4.75 -7.13
N ARG A 21 -14.70 -3.97 -6.57
CA ARG A 21 -16.08 -4.42 -6.37
C ARG A 21 -16.88 -4.51 -7.66
N ASP A 22 -16.59 -3.62 -8.61
CA ASP A 22 -17.37 -3.46 -9.84
C ASP A 22 -16.64 -3.95 -11.09
N HIS A 23 -15.37 -4.32 -10.97
CA HIS A 23 -14.52 -4.69 -12.11
C HIS A 23 -13.66 -5.89 -11.78
N ASP A 24 -13.29 -6.61 -12.83
CA ASP A 24 -12.34 -7.73 -12.76
C ASP A 24 -10.93 -7.17 -12.94
N LEU A 25 -10.14 -7.19 -11.88
CA LEU A 25 -8.83 -6.56 -11.85
C LEU A 25 -7.70 -7.59 -11.96
N THR A 26 -6.69 -7.24 -12.75
CA THR A 26 -5.37 -7.89 -12.73
C THR A 26 -4.33 -6.84 -12.38
N ILE A 27 -3.51 -7.12 -11.37
CA ILE A 27 -2.52 -6.18 -10.87
C ILE A 27 -1.14 -6.73 -11.19
N PHE A 28 -0.29 -5.90 -11.81
CA PHE A 28 1.07 -6.26 -12.21
C PHE A 28 2.08 -5.51 -11.37
N GLU A 29 3.07 -6.23 -10.85
CA GLU A 29 4.16 -5.66 -10.08
C GLU A 29 5.51 -6.11 -10.67
N ALA A 30 6.37 -5.14 -11.02
CA ALA A 30 7.68 -5.44 -11.60
C ALA A 30 8.74 -5.79 -10.55
N GLY A 31 8.56 -5.34 -9.32
CA GLY A 31 9.51 -5.57 -8.23
C GLY A 31 9.32 -6.91 -7.53
N SER A 32 10.17 -7.17 -6.57
CA SER A 32 10.14 -8.41 -5.79
C SER A 32 9.18 -8.36 -4.59
N HIS A 33 8.60 -7.21 -4.30
CA HIS A 33 7.62 -7.06 -3.21
C HIS A 33 6.47 -6.15 -3.65
N ILE A 34 5.36 -6.27 -2.94
CA ILE A 34 4.17 -5.45 -3.14
C ILE A 34 4.22 -4.26 -2.18
N GLY A 35 3.81 -3.07 -2.63
CA GLY A 35 3.69 -1.91 -1.77
C GLY A 35 4.47 -0.68 -2.22
N GLY A 36 5.35 -0.81 -3.20
CA GLY A 36 6.15 0.31 -3.69
C GLY A 36 7.08 0.85 -2.60
N HIS A 37 6.98 2.15 -2.30
CA HIS A 37 7.77 2.78 -1.23
C HIS A 37 7.30 2.36 0.17
N THR A 38 6.11 1.83 0.32
CA THR A 38 5.64 1.24 1.58
C THR A 38 6.29 -0.12 1.74
N ASN A 39 7.19 -0.24 2.70
CA ASN A 39 7.96 -1.47 2.86
C ASN A 39 8.38 -1.64 4.33
N THR A 40 7.97 -2.74 4.92
CA THR A 40 8.35 -3.13 6.27
C THR A 40 9.26 -4.35 6.18
N VAL A 41 10.41 -4.28 6.82
CA VAL A 41 11.41 -5.34 6.81
C VAL A 41 11.54 -5.93 8.21
N ASP A 42 11.50 -7.25 8.29
CA ASP A 42 11.73 -7.94 9.56
C ASP A 42 13.23 -8.06 9.82
N VAL A 43 13.66 -7.59 10.98
CA VAL A 43 15.05 -7.66 11.44
C VAL A 43 15.11 -8.50 12.70
N ASN A 44 15.96 -9.52 12.68
CA ASN A 44 16.19 -10.37 13.86
C ASN A 44 17.46 -9.91 14.56
N LEU A 45 17.33 -9.49 15.83
CA LEU A 45 18.43 -9.12 16.71
C LEU A 45 18.34 -9.94 17.99
N GLN A 46 19.37 -10.75 18.24
CA GLN A 46 19.48 -11.54 19.47
C GLN A 46 18.22 -12.35 19.79
N GLY A 47 17.63 -12.96 18.76
CA GLY A 47 16.43 -13.79 18.90
C GLY A 47 15.11 -13.04 18.94
N THR A 48 15.13 -11.72 18.87
CA THR A 48 13.91 -10.89 18.80
C THR A 48 13.75 -10.33 17.40
N THR A 49 12.55 -10.50 16.83
CA THR A 49 12.23 -9.97 15.49
C THR A 49 11.51 -8.63 15.60
N TYR A 50 12.02 -7.65 14.89
CA TYR A 50 11.47 -6.30 14.83
C TYR A 50 10.96 -6.02 13.41
N ALA A 51 9.75 -5.48 13.30
CA ALA A 51 9.23 -5.00 12.04
C ALA A 51 9.63 -3.53 11.84
N ILE A 52 10.49 -3.28 10.86
CA ILE A 52 11.06 -1.94 10.63
C ILE A 52 10.51 -1.37 9.35
N ASP A 53 9.86 -0.21 9.44
CA ASP A 53 9.38 0.52 8.28
C ASP A 53 10.54 1.24 7.59
N THR A 54 10.74 0.97 6.30
CA THR A 54 11.89 1.48 5.55
C THR A 54 11.53 2.51 4.49
N GLY A 55 10.25 2.71 4.24
CA GLY A 55 9.79 3.58 3.18
C GLY A 55 9.14 4.85 3.70
N PHE A 56 7.87 5.03 3.36
CA PHE A 56 7.08 6.17 3.77
C PHE A 56 7.00 6.28 5.29
N ILE A 57 7.47 7.38 5.86
CA ILE A 57 7.70 7.51 7.30
C ILE A 57 6.65 8.38 7.99
N VAL A 58 6.24 9.48 7.36
CA VAL A 58 5.45 10.53 8.01
C VAL A 58 4.32 11.01 7.12
N PHE A 59 3.15 11.18 7.70
CA PHE A 59 2.04 11.89 7.07
C PHE A 59 1.36 12.78 8.12
N ASN A 60 0.45 13.67 7.66
CA ASN A 60 -0.34 14.50 8.55
C ASN A 60 -1.79 14.56 8.05
N ASP A 61 -2.69 15.11 8.87
CA ASP A 61 -4.13 15.11 8.61
C ASP A 61 -4.62 16.30 7.78
N TRP A 62 -3.75 17.24 7.43
CA TRP A 62 -4.17 18.44 6.70
C TRP A 62 -3.57 18.56 5.30
N THR A 63 -2.40 18.01 5.03
CA THR A 63 -1.81 17.97 3.67
C THR A 63 -2.03 16.65 2.95
N TYR A 64 -2.60 15.63 3.63
CA TYR A 64 -2.89 14.32 3.05
C TYR A 64 -4.38 13.94 3.19
N PRO A 65 -5.32 14.77 2.71
CA PRO A 65 -6.74 14.52 2.95
C PRO A 65 -7.26 13.21 2.32
N ASN A 66 -6.75 12.86 1.13
CA ASN A 66 -7.16 11.62 0.46
C ASN A 66 -6.60 10.38 1.14
N PHE A 67 -5.39 10.47 1.67
CA PHE A 67 -4.78 9.38 2.42
C PHE A 67 -5.53 9.13 3.74
N ILE A 68 -5.88 10.18 4.45
CA ILE A 68 -6.71 10.08 5.67
C ILE A 68 -8.07 9.43 5.35
N ARG A 69 -8.68 9.80 4.23
CA ARG A 69 -9.95 9.19 3.80
C ARG A 69 -9.79 7.70 3.51
N LEU A 70 -8.71 7.32 2.83
CA LEU A 70 -8.40 5.90 2.57
C LEU A 70 -8.24 5.12 3.86
N LEU A 71 -7.45 5.62 4.82
CA LEU A 71 -7.26 4.97 6.11
C LEU A 71 -8.57 4.79 6.86
N SER A 72 -9.45 5.80 6.82
CA SER A 72 -10.78 5.71 7.43
C SER A 72 -11.62 4.60 6.79
N GLN A 73 -11.60 4.48 5.47
CA GLN A 73 -12.32 3.41 4.76
C GLN A 73 -11.78 2.02 5.11
N LEU A 74 -10.50 1.91 5.39
CA LEU A 74 -9.84 0.65 5.75
C LEU A 74 -9.97 0.32 7.25
N GLY A 75 -10.48 1.23 8.05
CA GLY A 75 -10.64 1.03 9.48
C GLY A 75 -9.34 1.21 10.28
N VAL A 76 -8.44 2.00 9.76
CA VAL A 76 -7.14 2.28 10.38
C VAL A 76 -7.15 3.63 11.08
#